data_661c3ac59e228ba79996ba48ebcf9bf0
#
_entry.id   661c3ac59e228ba79996ba48ebcf9bf0
#
_cell.length_a   1.000
_cell.length_b   1.000
_cell.length_c   1.000
_cell.angle_alpha   90.00
_cell.angle_beta   90.00
_cell.angle_gamma   90.00
#
_symmetry.space_group_name_H-M   'P 1'
#
loop_
_entity.id
_entity.type
_entity.pdbx_description
1 polymer ?
#
loop_
_entity_poly.entity_id
_entity_poly.type
_entity_poly.pdbx_seq_one_letter_code
_entity_poly.pdbx_strand_id
1 'polypeptide(L)'
;MSEEENKEEIKQNDNLSDKDEELLNNLKISINDKITNDNEINEIKIDENKIEAETNNKYIQKYKSNDSRLYGITFQSSVENNLINFAVSSLNISKDNNITLLSFQQEELNDEEEEININNIINYQSNPIKLKSQVKCEFPVSSILFSPHEENKNLLISTSDILSLYSYEEEQLNLKVAFKRRTKDYNGPLTSSDWSRANKAIIGVSSVDGTCSIWDLNKLVEKYMIIAHDKEVYDISLGQDEFIFMSTGADGSVRLFDSRQANSSSIIFETRDESPMTRLKWNLVNPNFILTVIVDKNEIYILDQRKLSAPYGILKVHTNVVNNAIWAPQSNSNLISVSDDKSALLWDIYCDSKKPEEFIMKYEAEYEIENVAWGDVTQNWIGIIDGNQAEILRIQ
;
A
#
# COMPACT_ATOMS: atom_id res chain seq x y z
N MET A 1 0.15 23.95 45.90
CA MET A 1 -0.67 23.70 44.75
C MET A 1 0.28 23.06 43.74
N SER A 2 0.42 21.87 43.65
CA SER A 2 0.33 20.63 44.44
C SER A 2 0.17 19.50 43.42
N GLU A 3 1.03 18.54 43.61
CA GLU A 3 1.29 17.32 42.85
C GLU A 3 0.06 16.39 42.65
N GLU A 4 -1.17 16.87 42.89
CA GLU A 4 -2.40 16.08 42.74
C GLU A 4 -3.13 16.26 41.38
N GLU A 5 -2.85 17.31 40.62
CA GLU A 5 -3.50 17.55 39.32
C GLU A 5 -2.88 16.74 38.15
N ASN A 6 -1.69 16.14 38.31
CA ASN A 6 -1.02 15.35 37.30
C ASN A 6 -1.32 13.83 37.36
N LYS A 7 -2.24 13.39 38.19
CA LYS A 7 -2.62 11.98 38.33
C LYS A 7 -3.98 11.62 37.71
N GLU A 8 -4.76 12.59 37.25
CA GLU A 8 -6.05 12.32 36.61
C GLU A 8 -6.03 12.31 35.08
N GLU A 9 -4.95 12.80 34.42
CA GLU A 9 -4.83 12.78 32.94
C GLU A 9 -4.23 11.51 32.34
N ILE A 10 -3.80 10.53 33.14
CA ILE A 10 -3.21 9.26 32.66
C ILE A 10 -4.22 8.08 32.70
N LYS A 11 -5.50 8.35 32.91
CA LYS A 11 -6.54 7.31 33.02
C LYS A 11 -7.64 7.37 31.97
N GLN A 12 -7.37 7.85 30.77
CA GLN A 12 -8.36 7.87 29.71
C GLN A 12 -7.77 7.44 28.36
N ASN A 13 -7.27 6.22 28.25
CA ASN A 13 -7.08 5.61 26.93
C ASN A 13 -6.91 4.08 26.98
N ASP A 14 -7.56 3.39 27.92
CA ASP A 14 -7.70 1.92 27.86
C ASP A 14 -9.20 1.58 28.00
N ASN A 15 -9.99 1.93 27.00
CA ASN A 15 -11.33 1.37 26.85
C ASN A 15 -11.28 0.30 25.76
N LEU A 16 -10.95 -0.92 26.14
CA LEU A 16 -11.42 -2.13 25.44
C LEU A 16 -12.93 -1.99 25.25
N SER A 17 -13.46 -2.38 24.10
CA SER A 17 -14.91 -2.33 23.89
C SER A 17 -15.62 -3.22 24.91
N ASP A 18 -16.84 -2.86 25.34
CA ASP A 18 -17.62 -3.64 26.30
C ASP A 18 -17.73 -5.13 25.89
N LYS A 19 -17.63 -5.42 24.59
CA LYS A 19 -17.55 -6.77 24.03
C LYS A 19 -16.25 -7.51 24.34
N ASP A 20 -15.13 -6.80 24.32
CA ASP A 20 -13.80 -7.41 24.58
C ASP A 20 -13.64 -7.70 26.07
N GLU A 21 -14.20 -6.87 26.97
CA GLU A 21 -14.27 -7.17 28.41
C GLU A 21 -15.20 -8.34 28.72
N GLU A 22 -16.33 -8.46 28.03
CA GLU A 22 -17.25 -9.57 28.17
C GLU A 22 -16.63 -10.87 27.67
N LEU A 23 -15.90 -10.84 26.57
CA LEU A 23 -15.12 -11.95 26.01
C LEU A 23 -14.02 -12.43 27.01
N LEU A 24 -13.28 -11.49 27.57
CA LEU A 24 -12.22 -11.78 28.55
C LEU A 24 -12.80 -12.41 29.83
N ASN A 25 -13.95 -11.93 30.29
CA ASN A 25 -14.63 -12.47 31.49
C ASN A 25 -15.23 -13.87 31.21
N ASN A 26 -15.78 -14.12 30.03
CA ASN A 26 -16.28 -15.43 29.64
C ASN A 26 -15.16 -16.46 29.50
N LEU A 27 -14.00 -16.05 28.98
CA LEU A 27 -12.76 -16.85 28.96
C LEU A 27 -12.29 -17.21 30.37
N LYS A 28 -12.28 -16.28 31.31
CA LYS A 28 -11.89 -16.49 32.72
C LYS A 28 -12.84 -17.46 33.41
N ILE A 29 -14.14 -17.38 33.14
CA ILE A 29 -15.18 -18.29 33.72
C ILE A 29 -14.99 -19.70 33.14
N SER A 30 -14.82 -19.86 31.83
CA SER A 30 -14.63 -21.18 31.18
C SER A 30 -13.33 -21.86 31.61
N ILE A 31 -12.28 -21.12 31.92
CA ILE A 31 -11.01 -21.64 32.43
C ILE A 31 -11.20 -22.13 33.89
N ASN A 32 -11.88 -21.36 34.72
CA ASN A 32 -12.11 -21.72 36.12
C ASN A 32 -13.00 -22.97 36.27
N ASP A 33 -14.01 -23.13 35.40
CA ASP A 33 -14.89 -24.31 35.43
C ASP A 33 -14.16 -25.61 35.02
N LYS A 34 -13.13 -25.53 34.16
CA LYS A 34 -12.29 -26.68 33.79
C LYS A 34 -11.26 -27.04 34.85
N ILE A 35 -10.74 -26.05 35.59
CA ILE A 35 -9.76 -26.28 36.67
C ILE A 35 -10.36 -26.99 37.88
N THR A 36 -11.68 -26.86 38.09
CA THR A 36 -12.38 -27.53 39.21
C THR A 36 -12.67 -29.01 38.99
N ASN A 37 -12.54 -29.52 37.76
CA ASN A 37 -12.89 -30.91 37.42
C ASN A 37 -11.70 -31.88 37.31
N ASP A 38 -10.46 -31.41 37.26
CA ASP A 38 -9.28 -32.28 37.17
C ASP A 38 -8.26 -31.93 38.28
N ASN A 39 -8.22 -32.78 39.30
CA ASN A 39 -7.38 -32.64 40.50
C ASN A 39 -5.89 -32.94 40.28
N GLU A 40 -5.34 -32.78 39.09
CA GLU A 40 -3.89 -32.94 38.83
C GLU A 40 -3.45 -32.04 37.65
N ILE A 41 -3.44 -30.72 37.82
CA ILE A 41 -2.74 -29.84 36.84
C ILE A 41 -1.98 -28.78 37.60
N ASN A 42 -0.67 -28.76 37.41
CA ASN A 42 0.24 -27.67 37.81
C ASN A 42 -0.34 -26.33 37.42
N GLU A 43 -0.24 -25.32 38.32
CA GLU A 43 -0.66 -23.95 38.06
C GLU A 43 -0.10 -23.42 36.72
N ILE A 44 -0.91 -23.48 35.67
CA ILE A 44 -0.60 -22.79 34.40
C ILE A 44 -0.93 -21.31 34.64
N LYS A 45 0.08 -20.51 34.96
CA LYS A 45 -0.04 -19.07 34.89
C LYS A 45 -0.24 -18.69 33.43
N ILE A 46 -1.47 -18.31 33.09
CA ILE A 46 -1.80 -17.79 31.77
C ILE A 46 -1.25 -16.35 31.74
N ASP A 47 -0.26 -16.13 30.90
CA ASP A 47 0.31 -14.81 30.67
C ASP A 47 -0.64 -14.03 29.76
N GLU A 48 -1.38 -13.08 30.33
CA GLU A 48 -2.34 -12.23 29.62
C GLU A 48 -1.71 -11.53 28.41
N ASN A 49 -0.45 -11.10 28.51
CA ASN A 49 0.31 -10.53 27.40
C ASN A 49 0.56 -11.52 26.26
N LYS A 50 0.56 -12.83 26.56
CA LYS A 50 0.75 -13.88 25.54
C LYS A 50 -0.52 -14.14 24.76
N ILE A 51 -1.69 -13.99 25.39
CA ILE A 51 -3.00 -14.13 24.73
C ILE A 51 -3.23 -12.91 23.80
N GLU A 52 -2.94 -11.69 24.22
CA GLU A 52 -3.01 -10.50 23.37
C GLU A 52 -2.01 -10.59 22.18
N ALA A 53 -0.81 -11.09 22.40
CA ALA A 53 0.17 -11.30 21.32
C ALA A 53 -0.27 -12.36 20.32
N GLU A 54 -0.96 -13.42 20.76
CA GLU A 54 -1.44 -14.52 19.90
C GLU A 54 -2.70 -14.13 19.13
N THR A 55 -3.61 -13.34 19.70
CA THR A 55 -4.78 -12.79 18.97
C THR A 55 -4.36 -11.78 17.91
N ASN A 56 -3.38 -10.93 18.17
CA ASN A 56 -2.83 -10.00 17.18
C ASN A 56 -2.17 -10.73 16.00
N ASN A 57 -1.57 -11.90 16.20
CA ASN A 57 -0.96 -12.70 15.13
C ASN A 57 -1.96 -13.25 14.09
N LYS A 58 -3.26 -13.34 14.41
CA LYS A 58 -4.30 -13.80 13.47
C LYS A 58 -4.53 -12.85 12.30
N TYR A 59 -4.26 -11.56 12.50
CA TYR A 59 -4.52 -10.49 11.53
C TYR A 59 -3.27 -10.02 10.78
N ILE A 60 -2.11 -10.58 11.11
CA ILE A 60 -0.82 -10.19 10.52
C ILE A 60 -0.12 -11.42 9.97
N GLN A 61 0.21 -11.39 8.68
CA GLN A 61 1.03 -12.42 8.05
C GLN A 61 2.32 -11.79 7.55
N LYS A 62 3.45 -12.45 7.80
CA LYS A 62 4.77 -11.91 7.47
C LYS A 62 5.51 -12.82 6.50
N TYR A 63 6.11 -12.21 5.49
CA TYR A 63 7.10 -12.84 4.61
C TYR A 63 8.42 -12.11 4.76
N LYS A 64 9.50 -12.85 5.01
CA LYS A 64 10.86 -12.31 5.13
C LYS A 64 11.72 -12.75 3.95
N SER A 65 12.30 -11.80 3.25
CA SER A 65 13.33 -12.05 2.25
C SER A 65 14.68 -12.29 2.93
N ASN A 66 15.40 -13.32 2.49
CA ASN A 66 16.69 -13.67 3.12
C ASN A 66 17.84 -12.73 2.68
N ASP A 67 17.79 -12.24 1.43
CA ASP A 67 18.97 -11.61 0.80
C ASP A 67 18.68 -10.24 0.18
N SER A 68 17.44 -9.73 0.27
CA SER A 68 17.05 -8.54 -0.48
C SER A 68 16.22 -7.58 0.36
N ARG A 69 16.57 -6.28 0.30
CA ARG A 69 15.65 -5.21 0.72
C ARG A 69 14.46 -5.20 -0.22
N LEU A 70 13.27 -5.31 0.33
CA LEU A 70 12.02 -5.22 -0.42
C LEU A 70 11.65 -3.75 -0.65
N TYR A 71 10.89 -3.49 -1.72
CA TYR A 71 10.45 -2.13 -2.01
C TYR A 71 9.04 -2.06 -2.60
N GLY A 72 8.77 -2.72 -3.73
CA GLY A 72 7.46 -2.72 -4.35
C GLY A 72 6.56 -3.81 -3.79
N ILE A 73 5.27 -3.51 -3.68
CA ILE A 73 4.23 -4.48 -3.32
C ILE A 73 2.96 -4.20 -4.12
N THR A 74 2.28 -5.24 -4.57
CA THR A 74 1.02 -5.14 -5.30
C THR A 74 0.19 -6.40 -5.14
N PHE A 75 -1.13 -6.27 -5.05
CA PHE A 75 -2.06 -7.40 -5.01
C PHE A 75 -2.61 -7.73 -6.39
N GLN A 76 -2.85 -9.01 -6.64
CA GLN A 76 -3.58 -9.45 -7.83
C GLN A 76 -5.06 -9.07 -7.70
N SER A 77 -5.67 -8.60 -8.78
CA SER A 77 -7.07 -8.15 -8.83
C SER A 77 -8.09 -9.29 -8.90
N SER A 78 -7.77 -10.45 -8.34
CA SER A 78 -8.69 -11.59 -8.23
C SER A 78 -8.38 -12.46 -7.03
N VAL A 79 -9.41 -13.07 -6.49
CA VAL A 79 -9.31 -14.08 -5.42
C VAL A 79 -9.89 -15.37 -5.97
N GLU A 80 -9.11 -16.45 -5.96
CA GLU A 80 -9.54 -17.78 -6.39
C GLU A 80 -9.45 -18.74 -5.21
N ASN A 81 -10.55 -19.40 -4.88
CA ASN A 81 -10.62 -20.37 -3.76
C ASN A 81 -10.09 -19.80 -2.43
N ASN A 82 -10.43 -18.56 -2.10
CA ASN A 82 -9.93 -17.82 -0.93
C ASN A 82 -8.40 -17.65 -0.91
N LEU A 83 -7.73 -17.83 -2.06
CA LEU A 83 -6.31 -17.60 -2.22
C LEU A 83 -6.07 -16.19 -2.75
N ILE A 84 -5.33 -15.41 -2.00
CA ILE A 84 -4.90 -14.06 -2.38
C ILE A 84 -3.44 -14.13 -2.84
N ASN A 85 -3.21 -13.69 -4.07
CA ASN A 85 -1.87 -13.55 -4.62
C ASN A 85 -1.40 -12.09 -4.53
N PHE A 86 -0.13 -11.91 -4.24
CA PHE A 86 0.53 -10.62 -4.24
C PHE A 86 1.98 -10.76 -4.70
N ALA A 87 2.53 -9.70 -5.25
CA ALA A 87 3.91 -9.67 -5.67
C ALA A 87 4.69 -8.61 -4.88
N VAL A 88 5.95 -8.93 -4.59
CA VAL A 88 6.92 -8.00 -4.02
C VAL A 88 8.14 -7.89 -4.92
N SER A 89 8.77 -6.72 -4.94
CA SER A 89 10.02 -6.51 -5.66
C SER A 89 11.13 -6.07 -4.73
N SER A 90 12.37 -6.36 -5.11
CA SER A 90 13.55 -5.90 -4.38
C SER A 90 14.14 -4.64 -5.00
N LEU A 91 14.82 -3.86 -4.17
CA LEU A 91 15.55 -2.66 -4.55
C LEU A 91 16.98 -2.75 -3.97
N ASN A 92 17.83 -3.55 -4.60
CA ASN A 92 19.24 -3.63 -4.25
C ASN A 92 20.07 -2.85 -5.28
N ILE A 93 21.09 -2.15 -4.83
CA ILE A 93 22.06 -1.45 -5.70
C ILE A 93 22.87 -2.49 -6.51
N SER A 94 23.03 -3.71 -5.98
CA SER A 94 23.60 -4.84 -6.69
C SER A 94 22.66 -5.34 -7.80
N LYS A 95 23.22 -6.10 -8.77
CA LYS A 95 22.43 -6.67 -9.88
C LYS A 95 21.52 -7.85 -9.51
N ASP A 96 21.45 -8.21 -8.23
CA ASP A 96 20.65 -9.32 -7.75
C ASP A 96 19.29 -8.80 -7.23
N ASN A 97 18.43 -8.40 -8.14
CA ASN A 97 17.05 -8.01 -7.83
C ASN A 97 16.07 -9.10 -8.27
N ASN A 98 14.93 -9.13 -7.62
CA ASN A 98 13.91 -10.13 -7.87
C ASN A 98 12.50 -9.53 -7.81
N ILE A 99 11.62 -10.11 -8.62
CA ILE A 99 10.17 -10.00 -8.43
C ILE A 99 9.71 -11.35 -7.91
N THR A 100 9.10 -11.36 -6.75
CA THR A 100 8.66 -12.57 -6.04
C THR A 100 7.15 -12.59 -5.94
N LEU A 101 6.53 -13.63 -6.46
CA LEU A 101 5.09 -13.87 -6.36
C LEU A 101 4.81 -14.74 -5.15
N LEU A 102 3.92 -14.28 -4.30
CA LEU A 102 3.55 -14.88 -3.04
C LEU A 102 2.03 -15.08 -2.98
N SER A 103 1.60 -16.00 -2.14
CA SER A 103 0.18 -16.23 -1.90
C SER A 103 -0.09 -16.57 -0.45
N PHE A 104 -1.27 -16.21 0.03
CA PHE A 104 -1.79 -16.66 1.31
C PHE A 104 -3.27 -17.00 1.20
N GLN A 105 -3.75 -17.84 2.09
CA GLN A 105 -5.15 -18.25 2.10
C GLN A 105 -5.94 -17.38 3.09
N GLN A 106 -6.99 -16.77 2.60
CA GLN A 106 -7.95 -16.07 3.44
C GLN A 106 -8.86 -17.10 4.12
N GLU A 107 -8.95 -17.05 5.44
CA GLU A 107 -9.93 -17.84 6.18
C GLU A 107 -11.27 -17.11 6.20
N GLU A 108 -12.34 -17.84 5.92
CA GLU A 108 -13.70 -17.36 6.16
C GLU A 108 -13.93 -17.34 7.67
N LEU A 109 -14.21 -16.17 8.21
CA LEU A 109 -14.73 -16.07 9.57
C LEU A 109 -16.19 -16.53 9.52
N ASN A 110 -16.50 -17.69 10.05
CA ASN A 110 -17.88 -18.08 10.32
C ASN A 110 -18.34 -17.25 11.52
N ASP A 111 -19.19 -16.28 11.29
CA ASP A 111 -19.78 -15.41 12.33
C ASP A 111 -20.60 -16.20 13.39
N GLU A 112 -20.79 -17.52 13.20
CA GLU A 112 -21.56 -18.39 14.09
C GLU A 112 -20.69 -19.17 15.11
N GLU A 113 -19.36 -19.14 15.04
CA GLU A 113 -18.46 -19.82 15.99
C GLU A 113 -17.79 -18.85 16.98
N GLU A 114 -18.57 -18.06 17.70
CA GLU A 114 -18.09 -17.28 18.86
C GLU A 114 -17.82 -18.14 20.12
N GLU A 115 -17.87 -19.46 20.07
CA GLU A 115 -17.28 -20.30 21.12
C GLU A 115 -15.78 -20.46 20.83
N ILE A 116 -14.98 -19.58 21.40
CA ILE A 116 -13.51 -19.65 21.36
C ILE A 116 -13.07 -20.97 22.03
N ASN A 117 -12.88 -21.98 21.20
CA ASN A 117 -12.34 -23.25 21.68
C ASN A 117 -10.82 -23.07 21.89
N ILE A 118 -10.38 -23.05 23.15
CA ILE A 118 -8.98 -22.85 23.56
C ILE A 118 -8.04 -23.82 22.83
N ASN A 119 -8.50 -25.02 22.47
CA ASN A 119 -7.73 -25.97 21.68
C ASN A 119 -7.49 -25.50 20.23
N ASN A 120 -8.35 -24.63 19.69
CA ASN A 120 -8.16 -24.01 18.36
C ASN A 120 -7.16 -22.86 18.41
N ILE A 121 -7.02 -22.14 19.53
CA ILE A 121 -6.03 -21.08 19.73
C ILE A 121 -4.61 -21.67 19.73
N ILE A 122 -4.42 -22.83 20.36
CA ILE A 122 -3.10 -23.49 20.45
C ILE A 122 -2.67 -24.10 19.11
N ASN A 123 -3.61 -24.44 18.22
CA ASN A 123 -3.34 -25.00 16.90
C ASN A 123 -3.47 -24.01 15.74
N TYR A 124 -3.67 -22.71 16.02
CA TYR A 124 -3.70 -21.67 14.98
C TYR A 124 -2.30 -21.48 14.41
N GLN A 125 -1.89 -22.36 13.50
CA GLN A 125 -0.85 -22.06 12.56
C GLN A 125 -1.47 -21.09 11.54
N SER A 126 -1.12 -19.81 11.63
CA SER A 126 -1.39 -18.86 10.57
C SER A 126 -1.00 -19.51 9.25
N ASN A 127 -1.91 -19.58 8.28
CA ASN A 127 -1.59 -20.16 6.98
C ASN A 127 -0.39 -19.43 6.41
N PRO A 128 0.78 -20.06 6.32
CA PRO A 128 2.01 -19.35 6.00
C PRO A 128 1.94 -18.79 4.58
N ILE A 129 2.49 -17.61 4.39
CA ILE A 129 2.70 -17.06 3.05
C ILE A 129 3.54 -18.05 2.25
N LYS A 130 3.03 -18.47 1.09
CA LYS A 130 3.70 -19.43 0.20
C LYS A 130 4.35 -18.71 -0.96
N LEU A 131 5.61 -19.05 -1.21
CA LEU A 131 6.31 -18.66 -2.41
C LEU A 131 5.73 -19.43 -3.60
N LYS A 132 5.25 -18.72 -4.63
CA LYS A 132 4.74 -19.28 -5.88
C LYS A 132 5.80 -19.26 -6.97
N SER A 133 6.38 -18.10 -7.23
CA SER A 133 7.36 -17.92 -8.30
C SER A 133 8.31 -16.77 -7.99
N GLN A 134 9.50 -16.81 -8.58
CA GLN A 134 10.47 -15.73 -8.49
C GLN A 134 11.18 -15.53 -9.82
N VAL A 135 11.30 -14.28 -10.25
CA VAL A 135 12.01 -13.90 -11.47
C VAL A 135 13.14 -12.93 -11.10
N LYS A 136 14.33 -13.20 -11.64
CA LYS A 136 15.48 -12.32 -11.45
C LYS A 136 15.39 -11.09 -12.37
N CYS A 137 15.74 -9.93 -11.84
CA CYS A 137 15.85 -8.67 -12.55
C CYS A 137 17.29 -8.16 -12.45
N GLU A 138 17.82 -7.61 -13.54
CA GLU A 138 19.19 -7.07 -13.53
C GLU A 138 19.29 -5.76 -12.75
N PHE A 139 18.24 -4.93 -12.83
CA PHE A 139 18.18 -3.60 -12.22
C PHE A 139 17.16 -3.54 -11.07
N PRO A 140 17.31 -2.59 -10.14
CA PRO A 140 16.31 -2.31 -9.11
C PRO A 140 14.95 -2.03 -9.72
N VAL A 141 13.89 -2.57 -9.11
CA VAL A 141 12.51 -2.39 -9.57
C VAL A 141 11.88 -1.25 -8.80
N SER A 142 11.63 -0.14 -9.50
CA SER A 142 11.06 1.09 -8.92
C SER A 142 9.54 1.00 -8.66
N SER A 143 8.81 0.27 -9.51
CA SER A 143 7.36 0.05 -9.36
C SER A 143 6.96 -1.31 -9.91
N ILE A 144 5.99 -1.95 -9.26
CA ILE A 144 5.31 -3.16 -9.76
C ILE A 144 3.80 -2.98 -9.60
N LEU A 145 3.05 -3.39 -10.61
CA LEU A 145 1.58 -3.35 -10.60
C LEU A 145 1.00 -4.57 -11.28
N PHE A 146 0.04 -5.24 -10.64
CA PHE A 146 -0.86 -6.13 -11.32
C PHE A 146 -1.90 -5.35 -12.14
N SER A 147 -2.39 -5.96 -13.20
CA SER A 147 -3.49 -5.40 -13.95
C SER A 147 -4.73 -5.23 -13.07
N PRO A 148 -5.38 -4.05 -13.06
CA PRO A 148 -6.62 -3.84 -12.31
C PRO A 148 -7.84 -4.49 -13.00
N HIS A 149 -7.66 -5.10 -14.18
CA HIS A 149 -8.75 -5.66 -14.99
C HIS A 149 -8.83 -7.17 -14.83
N GLU A 150 -10.02 -7.67 -14.53
CA GLU A 150 -10.30 -9.12 -14.35
C GLU A 150 -9.87 -9.95 -15.59
N GLU A 151 -10.07 -9.43 -16.80
CA GLU A 151 -9.67 -10.12 -18.04
C GLU A 151 -8.16 -10.30 -18.17
N ASN A 152 -7.37 -9.43 -17.54
CA ASN A 152 -5.92 -9.39 -17.58
C ASN A 152 -5.29 -9.63 -16.20
N LYS A 153 -6.03 -10.20 -15.25
CA LYS A 153 -5.63 -10.37 -13.85
C LYS A 153 -4.27 -11.03 -13.64
N ASN A 154 -3.83 -11.84 -14.59
CA ASN A 154 -2.56 -12.55 -14.55
C ASN A 154 -1.39 -11.75 -15.14
N LEU A 155 -1.63 -10.52 -15.60
CA LEU A 155 -0.57 -9.66 -16.11
C LEU A 155 -0.02 -8.77 -14.99
N LEU A 156 1.30 -8.65 -14.95
CA LEU A 156 2.05 -7.79 -14.04
C LEU A 156 3.03 -6.96 -14.84
N ILE A 157 3.14 -5.68 -14.52
CA ILE A 157 4.18 -4.80 -15.07
C ILE A 157 5.21 -4.46 -14.01
N SER A 158 6.42 -4.22 -14.44
CA SER A 158 7.47 -3.61 -13.61
C SER A 158 8.21 -2.52 -14.35
N THR A 159 8.66 -1.52 -13.60
CA THR A 159 9.54 -0.48 -14.08
C THR A 159 10.91 -0.58 -13.42
N SER A 160 11.94 -0.38 -14.21
CA SER A 160 13.34 -0.32 -13.80
C SER A 160 14.07 0.65 -14.73
N ASP A 161 15.08 0.22 -15.47
CA ASP A 161 15.62 0.90 -16.66
C ASP A 161 14.65 0.86 -17.84
N ILE A 162 13.82 -0.18 -17.91
CA ILE A 162 12.79 -0.40 -18.92
C ILE A 162 11.45 -0.82 -18.30
N LEU A 163 10.38 -0.66 -19.05
CA LEU A 163 9.07 -1.24 -18.74
C LEU A 163 9.08 -2.71 -19.17
N SER A 164 8.69 -3.60 -18.26
CA SER A 164 8.59 -5.05 -18.52
C SER A 164 7.20 -5.57 -18.20
N LEU A 165 6.69 -6.45 -19.06
CA LEU A 165 5.40 -7.12 -18.92
C LEU A 165 5.64 -8.60 -18.61
N TYR A 166 5.04 -9.09 -17.56
CA TYR A 166 5.04 -10.48 -17.14
C TYR A 166 3.64 -11.07 -17.20
N SER A 167 3.58 -12.40 -17.36
CA SER A 167 2.34 -13.14 -17.12
C SER A 167 2.56 -14.21 -16.06
N TYR A 168 1.54 -14.39 -15.24
CA TYR A 168 1.45 -15.48 -14.29
C TYR A 168 0.58 -16.59 -14.86
N GLU A 169 1.20 -17.67 -15.28
CA GLU A 169 0.57 -18.84 -15.90
C GLU A 169 1.23 -20.10 -15.34
N GLU A 170 0.45 -21.16 -15.09
CA GLU A 170 0.94 -22.46 -14.57
C GLU A 170 1.83 -22.33 -13.31
N GLU A 171 1.41 -21.46 -12.37
CA GLU A 171 2.16 -21.13 -11.14
C GLU A 171 3.56 -20.53 -11.37
N GLN A 172 3.82 -20.02 -12.56
CA GLN A 172 5.09 -19.37 -12.91
C GLN A 172 4.88 -17.96 -13.42
N LEU A 173 5.74 -17.06 -12.96
CA LEU A 173 5.82 -15.69 -13.47
C LEU A 173 6.85 -15.65 -14.61
N ASN A 174 6.40 -15.34 -15.83
CA ASN A 174 7.23 -15.34 -17.01
C ASN A 174 7.30 -13.95 -17.65
N LEU A 175 8.50 -13.51 -18.04
CA LEU A 175 8.67 -12.29 -18.81
C LEU A 175 8.09 -12.48 -20.21
N LYS A 176 7.06 -11.69 -20.59
CA LYS A 176 6.49 -11.70 -21.93
C LYS A 176 7.14 -10.69 -22.86
N VAL A 177 7.30 -9.45 -22.40
CA VAL A 177 7.82 -8.35 -23.22
C VAL A 177 8.67 -7.42 -22.37
N ALA A 178 9.83 -7.05 -22.88
CA ALA A 178 10.62 -5.93 -22.41
C ALA A 178 10.49 -4.80 -23.45
N PHE A 179 9.86 -3.68 -23.03
CA PHE A 179 9.53 -2.59 -23.93
C PHE A 179 10.74 -1.70 -24.18
N LYS A 180 11.06 -1.47 -25.44
CA LYS A 180 12.15 -0.56 -25.84
C LYS A 180 11.55 0.79 -26.21
N ARG A 181 12.10 1.86 -25.63
CA ARG A 181 11.77 3.23 -26.01
C ARG A 181 12.15 3.53 -27.46
N ARG A 182 11.37 4.38 -28.12
CA ARG A 182 11.61 4.77 -29.53
C ARG A 182 12.80 5.71 -29.69
N THR A 183 12.99 6.59 -28.72
CA THR A 183 14.01 7.64 -28.78
C THR A 183 15.24 7.21 -27.97
N LYS A 184 16.43 7.46 -28.54
CA LYS A 184 17.70 7.24 -27.85
C LYS A 184 18.12 8.40 -26.97
N ASP A 185 17.51 9.58 -27.17
CA ASP A 185 17.88 10.82 -26.50
C ASP A 185 17.32 10.93 -25.09
N TYR A 186 16.24 10.19 -24.80
CA TYR A 186 15.60 10.11 -23.49
C TYR A 186 15.64 8.67 -23.00
N ASN A 187 16.51 8.38 -22.08
CA ASN A 187 16.79 6.99 -21.65
C ASN A 187 17.10 6.89 -20.15
N GLY A 188 16.50 7.78 -19.36
CA GLY A 188 16.60 7.74 -17.91
C GLY A 188 15.87 6.53 -17.31
N PRO A 189 16.26 6.07 -16.12
CA PRO A 189 15.53 5.07 -15.38
C PRO A 189 14.09 5.47 -15.16
N LEU A 190 13.20 4.49 -15.19
CA LEU A 190 11.77 4.69 -14.93
C LEU A 190 11.54 4.80 -13.42
N THR A 191 10.72 5.75 -13.01
CA THR A 191 10.45 6.04 -11.61
C THR A 191 9.19 5.37 -11.11
N SER A 192 8.11 5.44 -11.90
CA SER A 192 6.81 4.88 -11.53
C SER A 192 6.01 4.46 -12.76
N SER A 193 4.93 3.76 -12.51
CA SER A 193 3.95 3.37 -13.53
C SER A 193 2.55 3.36 -12.95
N ASP A 194 1.57 3.54 -13.83
CA ASP A 194 0.17 3.35 -13.51
C ASP A 194 -0.55 2.66 -14.66
N TRP A 195 -1.56 1.85 -14.33
CA TRP A 195 -2.35 1.11 -15.30
C TRP A 195 -3.73 1.74 -15.43
N SER A 196 -4.13 2.11 -16.65
CA SER A 196 -5.43 2.74 -16.87
C SER A 196 -6.56 1.82 -16.45
N ARG A 197 -7.48 2.36 -15.66
CA ARG A 197 -8.72 1.66 -15.30
C ARG A 197 -9.81 1.82 -16.36
N ALA A 198 -9.67 2.84 -17.22
CA ALA A 198 -10.59 3.07 -18.34
C ALA A 198 -10.29 2.19 -19.55
N ASN A 199 -9.01 1.85 -19.76
CA ASN A 199 -8.58 1.05 -20.90
C ASN A 199 -7.47 0.07 -20.51
N LYS A 200 -7.79 -1.23 -20.53
CA LYS A 200 -6.91 -2.33 -20.13
C LYS A 200 -5.59 -2.42 -20.90
N ALA A 201 -5.50 -1.76 -22.04
CA ALA A 201 -4.30 -1.77 -22.88
C ALA A 201 -3.37 -0.58 -22.63
N ILE A 202 -3.76 0.40 -21.81
CA ILE A 202 -3.00 1.63 -21.62
C ILE A 202 -2.23 1.61 -20.29
N ILE A 203 -0.93 1.87 -20.38
CA ILE A 203 -0.03 2.07 -19.24
C ILE A 203 0.65 3.42 -19.37
N GLY A 204 0.70 4.17 -18.28
CA GLY A 204 1.51 5.36 -18.11
C GLY A 204 2.79 5.06 -17.36
N VAL A 205 3.88 5.70 -17.74
CA VAL A 205 5.20 5.51 -17.12
C VAL A 205 5.89 6.86 -16.98
N SER A 206 6.49 7.13 -15.85
CA SER A 206 7.32 8.31 -15.57
C SER A 206 8.82 7.97 -15.53
N SER A 207 9.66 8.95 -15.75
CA SER A 207 11.11 8.77 -15.88
C SER A 207 11.92 9.93 -15.27
N VAL A 208 13.12 9.61 -14.80
CA VAL A 208 14.11 10.58 -14.30
C VAL A 208 14.49 11.61 -15.35
N ASP A 209 14.36 11.31 -16.64
CA ASP A 209 14.70 12.24 -17.74
C ASP A 209 13.67 13.36 -17.96
N GLY A 210 12.69 13.53 -17.07
CA GLY A 210 11.67 14.59 -17.18
C GLY A 210 10.48 14.21 -18.04
N THR A 211 10.43 12.97 -18.55
CA THR A 211 9.37 12.52 -19.47
C THR A 211 8.32 11.62 -18.82
N CYS A 212 7.11 11.68 -19.38
CA CYS A 212 6.08 10.67 -19.21
C CYS A 212 5.82 10.00 -20.56
N SER A 213 5.66 8.68 -20.56
CA SER A 213 5.32 7.90 -21.75
C SER A 213 4.06 7.07 -21.55
N ILE A 214 3.24 6.98 -22.59
CA ILE A 214 2.03 6.17 -22.61
C ILE A 214 2.21 5.03 -23.60
N TRP A 215 1.95 3.83 -23.12
CA TRP A 215 2.16 2.57 -23.83
C TRP A 215 0.85 1.88 -24.16
N ASP A 216 0.80 1.26 -25.36
CA ASP A 216 -0.31 0.44 -25.82
C ASP A 216 0.11 -1.03 -25.81
N LEU A 217 -0.43 -1.80 -24.86
CA LEU A 217 -0.13 -3.22 -24.68
C LEU A 217 -0.62 -4.10 -25.84
N ASN A 218 -1.71 -3.72 -26.52
CA ASN A 218 -2.21 -4.49 -27.64
C ASN A 218 -1.27 -4.41 -28.83
N LYS A 219 -0.63 -3.25 -29.01
CA LYS A 219 0.30 -3.00 -30.11
C LYS A 219 1.75 -3.23 -29.71
N LEU A 220 2.02 -3.37 -28.40
CA LEU A 220 3.35 -3.49 -27.80
C LEU A 220 4.29 -2.32 -28.17
N VAL A 221 3.76 -1.10 -28.21
CA VAL A 221 4.50 0.09 -28.61
C VAL A 221 4.25 1.27 -27.67
N GLU A 222 5.24 2.14 -27.60
CA GLU A 222 5.07 3.48 -27.05
C GLU A 222 4.13 4.28 -27.98
N LYS A 223 2.97 4.68 -27.45
CA LYS A 223 1.95 5.44 -28.18
C LYS A 223 2.41 6.88 -28.38
N TYR A 224 2.86 7.51 -27.30
CA TYR A 224 3.50 8.83 -27.28
C TYR A 224 4.31 9.05 -26.02
N MET A 225 5.26 9.97 -26.10
CA MET A 225 6.10 10.45 -25.03
C MET A 225 5.97 11.98 -24.96
N ILE A 226 5.92 12.50 -23.74
CA ILE A 226 5.76 13.92 -23.45
C ILE A 226 6.87 14.34 -22.50
N ILE A 227 7.53 15.47 -22.75
CA ILE A 227 8.37 16.16 -21.76
C ILE A 227 7.41 16.79 -20.76
N ALA A 228 7.28 16.16 -19.60
CA ALA A 228 6.26 16.52 -18.62
C ALA A 228 6.75 17.60 -17.66
N HIS A 229 8.00 17.53 -17.25
CA HIS A 229 8.62 18.45 -16.29
C HIS A 229 10.03 18.87 -16.77
N ASP A 230 10.50 19.98 -16.23
CA ASP A 230 11.86 20.46 -16.50
C ASP A 230 12.93 19.75 -15.63
N LYS A 231 12.49 18.99 -14.64
CA LYS A 231 13.29 18.17 -13.74
C LYS A 231 12.76 16.72 -13.76
N GLU A 232 13.31 15.85 -12.90
CA GLU A 232 12.92 14.44 -12.78
C GLU A 232 11.44 14.30 -12.49
N VAL A 233 10.75 13.39 -13.18
CA VAL A 233 9.38 12.97 -12.85
C VAL A 233 9.44 11.82 -11.86
N TYR A 234 8.75 11.95 -10.74
CA TYR A 234 8.77 10.93 -9.71
C TYR A 234 7.55 9.99 -9.75
N ASP A 235 6.38 10.50 -10.13
CA ASP A 235 5.19 9.67 -10.21
C ASP A 235 4.24 10.11 -11.33
N ILE A 236 3.40 9.18 -11.76
CA ILE A 236 2.34 9.35 -12.75
C ILE A 236 1.07 8.67 -12.25
N SER A 237 -0.09 9.29 -12.49
CA SER A 237 -1.40 8.72 -12.19
C SER A 237 -2.34 8.92 -13.37
N LEU A 238 -2.92 7.83 -13.87
CA LEU A 238 -3.89 7.85 -14.97
C LEU A 238 -5.29 8.17 -14.42
N GLY A 239 -6.05 8.96 -15.17
CA GLY A 239 -7.39 9.35 -14.81
C GLY A 239 -8.45 8.28 -15.09
N GLN A 240 -9.70 8.64 -14.84
CA GLN A 240 -10.86 7.81 -15.21
C GLN A 240 -11.14 7.79 -16.72
N ASP A 241 -10.53 8.71 -17.47
CA ASP A 241 -10.55 8.76 -18.93
C ASP A 241 -9.18 8.29 -19.45
N GLU A 242 -9.14 7.47 -20.49
CA GLU A 242 -7.90 6.95 -21.06
C GLU A 242 -6.93 8.00 -21.63
N PHE A 243 -7.42 9.24 -21.80
CA PHE A 243 -6.64 10.34 -22.38
C PHE A 243 -6.02 11.27 -21.32
N ILE A 244 -6.52 11.23 -20.11
CA ILE A 244 -6.14 12.17 -19.05
C ILE A 244 -5.20 11.49 -18.05
N PHE A 245 -4.09 12.16 -17.75
CA PHE A 245 -3.17 11.73 -16.70
C PHE A 245 -2.55 12.93 -15.99
N MET A 246 -2.02 12.69 -14.81
CA MET A 246 -1.23 13.65 -14.05
C MET A 246 0.16 13.11 -13.78
N SER A 247 1.11 14.01 -13.60
CA SER A 247 2.45 13.70 -13.13
C SER A 247 2.92 14.70 -12.07
N THR A 248 3.90 14.27 -11.29
CA THR A 248 4.58 15.09 -10.29
C THR A 248 6.07 14.79 -10.26
N GLY A 249 6.88 15.75 -9.84
CA GLY A 249 8.32 15.59 -9.89
C GLY A 249 9.11 16.54 -9.01
N ALA A 250 10.40 16.61 -9.33
CA ALA A 250 11.40 17.37 -8.60
C ALA A 250 11.26 18.91 -8.76
N ASP A 251 10.42 19.38 -9.66
CA ASP A 251 10.11 20.81 -9.81
C ASP A 251 9.03 21.30 -8.82
N GLY A 252 8.50 20.40 -7.98
CA GLY A 252 7.50 20.74 -6.98
C GLY A 252 6.12 21.04 -7.56
N SER A 253 5.81 20.57 -8.78
CA SER A 253 4.52 20.76 -9.43
C SER A 253 3.74 19.46 -9.64
N VAL A 254 2.40 19.55 -9.62
CA VAL A 254 1.47 18.54 -10.14
C VAL A 254 0.88 19.07 -11.41
N ARG A 255 1.08 18.37 -12.51
CA ARG A 255 0.64 18.76 -13.84
C ARG A 255 -0.36 17.78 -14.41
N LEU A 256 -1.42 18.31 -15.03
CA LEU A 256 -2.46 17.57 -15.75
C LEU A 256 -2.22 17.64 -17.24
N PHE A 257 -2.33 16.50 -17.90
CA PHE A 257 -2.14 16.34 -19.33
C PHE A 257 -3.38 15.71 -19.98
N ASP A 258 -3.70 16.18 -21.17
CA ASP A 258 -4.61 15.53 -22.10
C ASP A 258 -3.79 15.01 -23.29
N SER A 259 -3.73 13.70 -23.45
CA SER A 259 -2.94 13.07 -24.50
C SER A 259 -3.38 13.40 -25.92
N ARG A 260 -4.59 13.91 -26.09
CA ARG A 260 -5.10 14.46 -27.36
C ARG A 260 -4.50 15.81 -27.71
N GLN A 261 -3.98 16.52 -26.67
CA GLN A 261 -3.36 17.83 -26.75
C GLN A 261 -1.97 17.82 -26.10
N ALA A 262 -1.11 16.92 -26.57
CA ALA A 262 0.17 16.57 -25.94
C ALA A 262 1.14 17.75 -25.74
N ASN A 263 0.91 18.91 -26.37
CA ASN A 263 1.76 20.09 -26.29
C ASN A 263 1.35 21.07 -25.18
N SER A 264 0.32 20.74 -24.40
CA SER A 264 -0.16 21.62 -23.34
C SER A 264 -0.39 20.83 -22.04
N SER A 265 0.01 21.44 -20.94
CA SER A 265 -0.29 20.95 -19.60
C SER A 265 -0.94 22.05 -18.77
N SER A 266 -1.71 21.66 -17.77
CA SER A 266 -2.25 22.55 -16.75
C SER A 266 -1.59 22.25 -15.42
N ILE A 267 -1.04 23.26 -14.76
CA ILE A 267 -0.52 23.11 -13.40
C ILE A 267 -1.72 23.07 -12.47
N ILE A 268 -1.89 21.94 -11.76
CA ILE A 268 -2.94 21.71 -10.78
C ILE A 268 -2.52 22.27 -9.42
N PHE A 269 -1.27 22.07 -9.08
CA PHE A 269 -0.70 22.56 -7.83
C PHE A 269 0.82 22.74 -7.98
N GLU A 270 1.38 23.69 -7.24
CA GLU A 270 2.81 23.95 -7.16
C GLU A 270 3.16 24.37 -5.73
N THR A 271 4.22 23.81 -5.17
CA THR A 271 4.73 24.22 -3.86
C THR A 271 5.46 25.56 -3.99
N ARG A 272 5.29 26.46 -3.01
CA ARG A 272 5.91 27.79 -3.04
C ARG A 272 7.43 27.77 -3.01
N ASP A 273 7.99 26.75 -2.41
CA ASP A 273 9.44 26.55 -2.20
C ASP A 273 10.02 25.51 -3.19
N GLU A 274 9.25 25.17 -4.25
CA GLU A 274 9.63 24.13 -5.22
C GLU A 274 10.02 22.80 -4.55
N SER A 275 9.45 22.48 -3.38
CA SER A 275 9.72 21.20 -2.72
C SER A 275 9.26 20.05 -3.60
N PRO A 276 10.15 19.09 -3.89
CA PRO A 276 9.81 17.95 -4.73
C PRO A 276 8.63 17.15 -4.19
N MET A 277 7.80 16.62 -5.09
CA MET A 277 6.64 15.81 -4.73
C MET A 277 6.71 14.43 -5.37
N THR A 278 6.20 13.44 -4.65
CA THR A 278 6.12 12.04 -5.09
C THR A 278 4.78 11.43 -4.70
N ARG A 279 4.54 10.17 -5.09
CA ARG A 279 3.34 9.40 -4.69
C ARG A 279 2.04 10.10 -5.06
N LEU A 280 1.90 10.33 -6.33
CA LEU A 280 0.70 10.94 -6.90
C LEU A 280 -0.38 9.88 -7.11
N LYS A 281 -1.53 10.02 -6.44
CA LYS A 281 -2.65 9.07 -6.61
C LYS A 281 -3.98 9.80 -6.75
N TRP A 282 -4.69 9.48 -7.82
CA TRP A 282 -6.06 9.92 -8.03
C TRP A 282 -7.02 9.10 -7.20
N ASN A 283 -8.00 9.74 -6.53
CA ASN A 283 -9.05 8.97 -5.86
C ASN A 283 -9.98 8.35 -6.91
N LEU A 284 -10.15 7.03 -6.85
CA LEU A 284 -10.89 6.27 -7.84
C LEU A 284 -12.41 6.49 -7.76
N VAL A 285 -12.92 6.79 -6.57
CA VAL A 285 -14.36 7.00 -6.31
C VAL A 285 -14.72 8.46 -6.48
N ASN A 286 -13.90 9.38 -5.98
CA ASN A 286 -14.08 10.82 -6.14
C ASN A 286 -12.91 11.44 -6.92
N PRO A 287 -13.03 11.55 -8.24
CA PRO A 287 -11.92 12.02 -9.08
C PRO A 287 -11.53 13.48 -8.84
N ASN A 288 -12.27 14.23 -8.00
CA ASN A 288 -11.86 15.57 -7.63
C ASN A 288 -10.68 15.58 -6.65
N PHE A 289 -10.46 14.49 -5.92
CA PHE A 289 -9.38 14.40 -4.95
C PHE A 289 -8.15 13.68 -5.49
N ILE A 290 -7.03 14.27 -5.19
CA ILE A 290 -5.70 13.82 -5.55
C ILE A 290 -4.86 13.87 -4.27
N LEU A 291 -4.08 12.85 -3.99
CA LEU A 291 -3.06 12.92 -2.96
C LEU A 291 -1.67 13.00 -3.57
N THR A 292 -0.77 13.66 -2.87
CA THR A 292 0.68 13.65 -3.16
C THR A 292 1.45 13.85 -1.85
N VAL A 293 2.69 13.35 -1.82
CA VAL A 293 3.58 13.40 -0.66
C VAL A 293 4.75 14.32 -0.99
N ILE A 294 5.15 15.15 -0.04
CA ILE A 294 6.34 15.98 -0.18
C ILE A 294 7.58 15.15 0.16
N VAL A 295 8.55 15.14 -0.74
CA VAL A 295 9.82 14.42 -0.54
C VAL A 295 10.55 14.95 0.71
N ASP A 296 11.11 14.03 1.49
CA ASP A 296 11.87 14.33 2.72
C ASP A 296 11.08 15.09 3.80
N LYS A 297 9.73 15.09 3.73
CA LYS A 297 8.86 15.70 4.74
C LYS A 297 7.82 14.71 5.26
N ASN A 298 7.23 15.06 6.39
CA ASN A 298 6.15 14.31 7.04
C ASN A 298 4.76 14.83 6.62
N GLU A 299 4.62 15.34 5.40
CA GLU A 299 3.44 16.06 4.91
C GLU A 299 2.80 15.32 3.73
N ILE A 300 1.49 15.08 3.83
CA ILE A 300 0.66 14.56 2.73
C ILE A 300 -0.30 15.65 2.32
N TYR A 301 -0.30 16.00 1.05
CA TYR A 301 -1.21 17.00 0.50
C TYR A 301 -2.41 16.31 -0.14
N ILE A 302 -3.59 16.73 0.26
CA ILE A 302 -4.85 16.39 -0.41
C ILE A 302 -5.23 17.60 -1.26
N LEU A 303 -5.30 17.41 -2.57
CA LEU A 303 -5.64 18.43 -3.55
C LEU A 303 -7.07 18.23 -4.03
N ASP A 304 -7.79 19.34 -4.28
CA ASP A 304 -9.08 19.33 -4.95
C ASP A 304 -8.92 20.04 -6.31
N GLN A 305 -9.01 19.27 -7.42
CA GLN A 305 -8.82 19.82 -8.76
C GLN A 305 -9.80 20.94 -9.14
N ARG A 306 -10.87 21.14 -8.37
CA ARG A 306 -11.81 22.25 -8.53
C ARG A 306 -11.33 23.56 -7.87
N LYS A 307 -10.31 23.44 -6.98
CA LYS A 307 -9.76 24.55 -6.18
C LYS A 307 -8.24 24.54 -6.22
N LEU A 308 -7.68 25.08 -7.29
CA LEU A 308 -6.24 25.02 -7.57
C LEU A 308 -5.39 25.97 -6.70
N SER A 309 -6.01 26.87 -5.93
CA SER A 309 -5.28 27.93 -5.21
C SER A 309 -4.61 27.45 -3.90
N ALA A 310 -5.09 26.36 -3.34
CA ALA A 310 -4.57 25.80 -2.09
C ALA A 310 -4.97 24.32 -1.96
N PRO A 311 -4.21 23.51 -1.22
CA PRO A 311 -4.61 22.13 -0.92
C PRO A 311 -5.92 22.11 -0.15
N TYR A 312 -6.72 21.07 -0.34
CA TYR A 312 -7.92 20.80 0.43
C TYR A 312 -7.58 20.57 1.91
N GLY A 313 -6.51 19.82 2.15
CA GLY A 313 -5.97 19.52 3.47
C GLY A 313 -4.51 19.13 3.43
N ILE A 314 -3.82 19.27 4.54
CA ILE A 314 -2.45 18.79 4.76
C ILE A 314 -2.48 17.89 5.98
N LEU A 315 -2.15 16.61 5.81
CA LEU A 315 -2.03 15.65 6.90
C LEU A 315 -0.59 15.65 7.39
N LYS A 316 -0.40 15.95 8.69
CA LYS A 316 0.93 16.16 9.28
C LYS A 316 1.02 15.59 10.70
N VAL A 317 0.76 14.32 10.86
CA VAL A 317 0.82 13.62 12.17
C VAL A 317 2.04 12.71 12.25
N HIS A 318 2.50 12.14 11.15
CA HIS A 318 3.74 11.39 11.13
C HIS A 318 4.91 12.20 11.73
N THR A 319 5.75 11.54 12.49
CA THR A 319 6.89 12.19 13.16
C THR A 319 8.16 12.17 12.32
N ASN A 320 8.16 11.37 11.23
CA ASN A 320 9.28 11.29 10.28
C ASN A 320 8.75 11.34 8.83
N VAL A 321 9.63 11.16 7.86
CA VAL A 321 9.34 11.22 6.43
C VAL A 321 8.23 10.22 6.06
N VAL A 322 7.27 10.68 5.26
CA VAL A 322 6.24 9.83 4.65
C VAL A 322 6.77 9.25 3.35
N ASN A 323 6.83 7.93 3.26
CA ASN A 323 7.35 7.21 2.09
C ASN A 323 6.29 6.91 1.04
N ASN A 324 5.06 6.62 1.47
CA ASN A 324 3.95 6.38 0.56
C ASN A 324 2.60 6.72 1.21
N ALA A 325 1.63 7.04 0.36
CA ALA A 325 0.23 7.17 0.74
C ALA A 325 -0.65 6.73 -0.44
N ILE A 326 -1.73 6.02 -0.15
CA ILE A 326 -2.67 5.53 -1.17
C ILE A 326 -4.11 5.67 -0.67
N TRP A 327 -5.03 5.85 -1.61
CA TRP A 327 -6.46 5.81 -1.32
C TRP A 327 -6.94 4.39 -1.10
N ALA A 328 -7.92 4.22 -0.20
CA ALA A 328 -8.70 2.99 -0.14
C ALA A 328 -9.48 2.84 -1.46
N PRO A 329 -9.41 1.68 -2.14
CA PRO A 329 -9.88 1.54 -3.53
C PRO A 329 -11.37 1.85 -3.73
N GLN A 330 -12.19 1.65 -2.70
CA GLN A 330 -13.67 1.85 -2.79
C GLN A 330 -14.17 2.98 -1.88
N SER A 331 -13.27 3.80 -1.34
CA SER A 331 -13.64 4.93 -0.51
C SER A 331 -13.39 6.27 -1.20
N ASN A 332 -14.31 7.20 -0.99
CA ASN A 332 -14.15 8.58 -1.44
C ASN A 332 -13.34 9.44 -0.47
N SER A 333 -12.98 8.91 0.72
CA SER A 333 -12.38 9.68 1.80
C SER A 333 -11.24 8.97 2.54
N ASN A 334 -11.23 7.63 2.56
CA ASN A 334 -10.25 6.90 3.32
C ASN A 334 -8.94 6.74 2.55
N LEU A 335 -7.84 6.91 3.24
CA LEU A 335 -6.49 6.66 2.73
C LEU A 335 -5.60 6.08 3.82
N ILE A 336 -4.52 5.42 3.42
CA ILE A 336 -3.47 4.97 4.32
C ILE A 336 -2.16 5.62 3.94
N SER A 337 -1.35 5.96 4.93
CA SER A 337 0.01 6.46 4.77
C SER A 337 1.01 5.66 5.58
N VAL A 338 2.25 5.58 5.09
CA VAL A 338 3.36 4.87 5.74
C VAL A 338 4.60 5.74 5.80
N SER A 339 5.42 5.56 6.84
CA SER A 339 6.51 6.47 7.17
C SER A 339 7.72 5.75 7.78
N ASP A 340 8.86 6.47 7.76
CA ASP A 340 10.08 6.12 8.50
C ASP A 340 9.89 6.19 10.03
N ASP A 341 8.76 6.71 10.52
CA ASP A 341 8.41 6.62 11.94
C ASP A 341 7.90 5.24 12.36
N LYS A 342 7.97 4.25 11.46
CA LYS A 342 7.54 2.86 11.61
C LYS A 342 6.03 2.69 11.74
N SER A 343 5.26 3.71 11.43
CA SER A 343 3.81 3.65 11.54
C SER A 343 3.11 3.68 10.19
N ALA A 344 2.00 2.95 10.11
CA ALA A 344 0.98 3.08 9.07
C ALA A 344 -0.26 3.71 9.71
N LEU A 345 -0.75 4.80 9.12
CA LEU A 345 -1.91 5.56 9.60
C LEU A 345 -3.06 5.46 8.61
N LEU A 346 -4.24 5.08 9.10
CA LEU A 346 -5.49 5.11 8.34
C LEU A 346 -6.23 6.41 8.64
N TRP A 347 -6.68 7.10 7.60
CA TRP A 347 -7.31 8.41 7.67
C TRP A 347 -8.71 8.41 7.05
N ASP A 348 -9.57 9.31 7.54
CA ASP A 348 -10.79 9.75 6.87
C ASP A 348 -10.75 11.28 6.71
N ILE A 349 -10.67 11.77 5.47
CA ILE A 349 -10.59 13.21 5.18
C ILE A 349 -11.89 13.96 5.42
N TYR A 350 -13.02 13.27 5.60
CA TYR A 350 -14.33 13.86 5.88
C TYR A 350 -14.75 13.79 7.35
N CYS A 351 -13.88 13.28 8.25
CA CYS A 351 -14.23 13.24 9.65
C CYS A 351 -14.67 14.62 10.13
N ASP A 352 -15.87 14.72 10.70
CA ASP A 352 -16.56 15.98 11.10
C ASP A 352 -15.85 16.75 12.22
N SER A 353 -14.84 16.19 12.81
CA SER A 353 -13.92 16.91 13.70
C SER A 353 -13.17 17.93 12.85
N LYS A 354 -13.36 19.20 13.13
CA LYS A 354 -12.80 20.39 12.46
C LYS A 354 -11.26 20.43 12.40
N LYS A 355 -10.61 19.26 12.54
CA LYS A 355 -9.16 19.06 12.48
C LYS A 355 -8.88 17.88 11.55
N PRO A 356 -8.32 18.12 10.36
CA PRO A 356 -7.84 17.05 9.45
C PRO A 356 -6.60 16.31 10.02
N GLU A 357 -6.38 16.35 11.32
CA GLU A 357 -5.20 15.85 12.00
C GLU A 357 -5.45 14.55 12.77
N GLU A 358 -6.67 13.99 12.72
CA GLU A 358 -7.00 12.76 13.42
C GLU A 358 -7.02 11.57 12.46
N PHE A 359 -6.17 10.57 12.72
CA PHE A 359 -6.20 9.28 12.06
C PHE A 359 -7.20 8.36 12.75
N ILE A 360 -7.79 7.42 11.99
CA ILE A 360 -8.76 6.45 12.52
C ILE A 360 -8.03 5.31 13.24
N MET A 361 -6.94 4.83 12.65
CA MET A 361 -6.21 3.66 13.13
C MET A 361 -4.71 3.84 12.90
N LYS A 362 -3.92 3.31 13.82
CA LYS A 362 -2.45 3.25 13.74
C LYS A 362 -1.98 1.81 13.83
N TYR A 363 -1.08 1.42 12.94
CA TYR A 363 -0.28 0.21 13.04
C TYR A 363 1.18 0.57 13.24
N GLU A 364 1.91 -0.15 14.10
CA GLU A 364 3.35 0.03 14.34
C GLU A 364 4.11 -1.21 13.88
N ALA A 365 5.03 -1.02 12.93
CA ALA A 365 5.91 -2.06 12.40
C ALA A 365 7.24 -2.13 13.18
N GLU A 366 8.01 -3.19 12.95
CA GLU A 366 9.32 -3.37 13.57
C GLU A 366 10.37 -2.40 12.98
N TYR A 367 10.29 -2.14 11.67
CA TYR A 367 11.22 -1.28 10.93
C TYR A 367 10.48 -0.12 10.24
N GLU A 368 11.26 0.76 9.61
CA GLU A 368 10.74 1.85 8.76
C GLU A 368 9.94 1.26 7.61
N ILE A 369 8.75 1.84 7.35
CA ILE A 369 7.85 1.33 6.32
C ILE A 369 8.10 2.08 5.00
N GLU A 370 8.58 1.36 4.00
CA GLU A 370 8.96 1.90 2.69
C GLU A 370 7.77 2.07 1.74
N ASN A 371 6.82 1.14 1.78
CA ASN A 371 5.77 1.08 0.78
C ASN A 371 4.49 0.42 1.32
N VAL A 372 3.37 0.71 0.65
CA VAL A 372 2.06 0.16 0.98
C VAL A 372 1.28 -0.12 -0.29
N ALA A 373 0.50 -1.21 -0.27
CA ALA A 373 -0.49 -1.54 -1.27
C ALA A 373 -1.82 -1.92 -0.62
N TRP A 374 -2.91 -1.59 -1.29
CA TRP A 374 -4.25 -1.97 -0.87
C TRP A 374 -4.90 -2.77 -1.99
N GLY A 375 -5.43 -3.94 -1.68
CA GLY A 375 -6.02 -4.80 -2.70
C GLY A 375 -7.37 -4.26 -3.19
N ASP A 376 -7.55 -4.16 -4.49
CA ASP A 376 -8.79 -3.68 -5.11
C ASP A 376 -9.99 -4.59 -4.81
N VAL A 377 -9.79 -5.89 -4.85
CA VAL A 377 -10.81 -6.92 -4.60
C VAL A 377 -10.78 -7.37 -3.15
N THR A 378 -9.60 -7.35 -2.54
CA THR A 378 -9.36 -7.76 -1.15
C THR A 378 -9.37 -6.55 -0.23
N GLN A 379 -10.49 -5.84 -0.14
CA GLN A 379 -10.62 -4.54 0.53
C GLN A 379 -10.19 -4.52 1.99
N ASN A 380 -10.26 -5.66 2.65
CA ASN A 380 -9.87 -5.81 4.06
C ASN A 380 -8.37 -6.11 4.24
N TRP A 381 -7.59 -6.16 3.15
CA TRP A 381 -6.18 -6.52 3.22
C TRP A 381 -5.28 -5.40 2.71
N ILE A 382 -4.30 -5.05 3.53
CA ILE A 382 -3.25 -4.09 3.22
C ILE A 382 -1.92 -4.82 3.29
N GLY A 383 -1.06 -4.58 2.31
CA GLY A 383 0.33 -5.03 2.34
C GLY A 383 1.26 -3.86 2.60
N ILE A 384 2.19 -4.01 3.51
CA ILE A 384 3.26 -3.06 3.78
C ILE A 384 4.63 -3.71 3.60
N ILE A 385 5.63 -2.89 3.29
CA ILE A 385 7.03 -3.30 3.23
C ILE A 385 7.79 -2.56 4.33
N ASP A 386 8.42 -3.31 5.22
CA ASP A 386 9.31 -2.80 6.25
C ASP A 386 10.70 -3.45 6.13
N GLY A 387 11.62 -2.76 5.50
CA GLY A 387 12.99 -3.23 5.26
C GLY A 387 13.07 -4.47 4.35
N ASN A 388 13.29 -5.66 4.90
CA ASN A 388 13.33 -6.91 4.16
C ASN A 388 12.11 -7.82 4.38
N GLN A 389 11.04 -7.28 4.96
CA GLN A 389 9.81 -8.00 5.25
C GLN A 389 8.64 -7.41 4.46
N ALA A 390 7.71 -8.28 4.11
CA ALA A 390 6.37 -7.89 3.64
C ALA A 390 5.36 -8.37 4.67
N GLU A 391 4.58 -7.45 5.20
CA GLU A 391 3.54 -7.74 6.18
C GLU A 391 2.17 -7.53 5.54
N ILE A 392 1.30 -8.49 5.71
CA ILE A 392 -0.07 -8.44 5.21
C ILE A 392 -0.99 -8.27 6.41
N LEU A 393 -1.65 -7.13 6.46
CA LEU A 393 -2.50 -6.69 7.56
C LEU A 393 -3.97 -6.83 7.16
N ARG A 394 -4.80 -7.35 8.05
CA ARG A 394 -6.26 -7.35 7.89
C ARG A 394 -6.85 -6.17 8.64
N ILE A 395 -7.65 -5.37 7.93
CA ILE A 395 -8.46 -4.29 8.51
C ILE A 395 -9.85 -4.84 8.79
N GLN A 396 -10.38 -4.58 9.96
CA GLN A 396 -11.76 -4.91 10.35
C GLN A 396 -12.67 -3.71 10.24
#